data_b29b9096a10890e95edf04c99f6ae890
#
_entry.id   b29b9096a10890e95edf04c99f6ae890
#
_cell.length_a   1.000
_cell.length_b   1.000
_cell.length_c   1.000
_cell.angle_alpha   90.00
_cell.angle_beta   90.00
_cell.angle_gamma   90.00
#
_symmetry.space_group_name_H-M   'P 1'
#
loop_
_entity.id
_entity.type
_entity.pdbx_description
1 polymer ?
#
loop_
_entity_poly.entity_id
_entity_poly.type
_entity_poly.pdbx_seq_one_letter_code
_entity_poly.pdbx_strand_id
1 'polypeptide(L)'
;MSVNKVILVGNVGRDPETRHLDKGVAVARFSLATTENYTSKTGEKVSNTEWHNIVAWRGLAEVVEKYVKKGSQLYIEGRLRTNSYEKDSVKHYTTEINADTLQLLGKREGQAEMTNQPMQAEAVQSVNEPDFSQPEEDDLPF
;
A
#
# COMPACT_ATOMS: atom_id res chain seq x y z
N MET A 1 -4.67 -19.15 27.52
CA MET A 1 -4.39 -17.89 26.82
C MET A 1 -3.91 -18.23 25.43
N SER A 2 -4.43 -17.59 24.39
CA SER A 2 -4.08 -17.86 22.97
C SER A 2 -3.99 -16.55 22.18
N VAL A 3 -3.25 -16.58 21.09
CA VAL A 3 -3.13 -15.47 20.14
C VAL A 3 -3.39 -15.98 18.73
N ASN A 4 -4.18 -15.24 17.96
CA ASN A 4 -4.38 -15.46 16.53
C ASN A 4 -4.31 -14.10 15.84
N LYS A 5 -3.15 -13.79 15.29
CA LYS A 5 -2.90 -12.52 14.60
C LYS A 5 -2.03 -12.70 13.38
N VAL A 6 -2.41 -12.06 12.30
CA VAL A 6 -1.67 -12.00 11.03
C VAL A 6 -1.41 -10.55 10.68
N ILE A 7 -0.20 -10.26 10.28
CA ILE A 7 0.23 -8.94 9.79
C ILE A 7 0.83 -9.12 8.41
N LEU A 8 0.30 -8.41 7.43
CA LEU A 8 0.75 -8.50 6.04
C LEU A 8 0.97 -7.12 5.44
N VAL A 9 2.01 -7.00 4.64
CA VAL A 9 2.21 -5.90 3.70
C VAL A 9 2.41 -6.51 2.32
N GLY A 10 1.56 -6.16 1.39
CA GLY A 10 1.63 -6.75 0.05
C GLY A 10 0.82 -5.98 -0.97
N ASN A 11 0.73 -6.54 -2.16
CA ASN A 11 0.03 -5.95 -3.28
C ASN A 11 -1.21 -6.75 -3.66
N VAL A 12 -2.27 -6.06 -4.00
CA VAL A 12 -3.52 -6.67 -4.45
C VAL A 12 -3.36 -7.25 -5.84
N GLY A 13 -3.68 -8.52 -5.99
CA GLY A 13 -3.47 -9.26 -7.24
C GLY A 13 -4.54 -9.06 -8.29
N ARG A 14 -5.75 -8.75 -7.88
CA ARG A 14 -6.90 -8.46 -8.75
C ARG A 14 -7.88 -7.54 -8.04
N ASP A 15 -8.75 -6.90 -8.81
CA ASP A 15 -9.77 -6.04 -8.24
C ASP A 15 -10.62 -6.78 -7.20
N PRO A 16 -10.89 -6.18 -6.04
CA PRO A 16 -11.73 -6.78 -5.01
C PRO A 16 -13.15 -7.05 -5.47
N GLU A 17 -13.71 -8.16 -5.01
CA GLU A 17 -15.12 -8.46 -5.15
C GLU A 17 -15.87 -8.00 -3.90
N THR A 18 -16.83 -7.11 -4.08
CA THR A 18 -17.68 -6.64 -3.00
C THR A 18 -19.09 -7.16 -3.16
N ARG A 19 -19.65 -7.69 -2.09
CA ARG A 19 -21.04 -8.13 -2.02
C ARG A 19 -21.75 -7.44 -0.86
N HIS A 20 -22.97 -7.07 -1.10
CA HIS A 20 -23.88 -6.56 -0.07
C HIS A 20 -24.84 -7.69 0.32
N LEU A 21 -24.72 -8.12 1.57
CA LEU A 21 -25.58 -9.15 2.13
C LEU A 21 -26.92 -8.56 2.61
N ASP A 22 -27.86 -9.43 2.93
CA ASP A 22 -29.10 -9.01 3.58
C ASP A 22 -28.80 -8.18 4.84
N LYS A 23 -29.58 -7.17 5.10
CA LYS A 23 -29.39 -6.16 6.16
C LYS A 23 -28.26 -5.14 5.92
N GLY A 24 -27.80 -4.97 4.68
CA GLY A 24 -26.85 -3.92 4.33
C GLY A 24 -25.40 -4.17 4.79
N VAL A 25 -25.04 -5.40 5.15
CA VAL A 25 -23.68 -5.76 5.51
C VAL A 25 -22.84 -5.95 4.24
N ALA A 26 -21.82 -5.12 4.07
CA ALA A 26 -20.87 -5.26 2.98
C ALA A 26 -19.74 -6.25 3.34
N VAL A 27 -19.37 -7.08 2.37
CA VAL A 27 -18.25 -8.02 2.45
C VAL A 27 -17.39 -7.84 1.21
N ALA A 28 -16.11 -7.57 1.39
CA ALA A 28 -15.14 -7.51 0.30
C ALA A 28 -14.14 -8.66 0.40
N ARG A 29 -13.85 -9.29 -0.74
CA ARG A 29 -12.87 -10.37 -0.86
C ARG A 29 -11.84 -10.02 -1.91
N PHE A 30 -10.58 -10.20 -1.60
CA PHE A 30 -9.48 -10.00 -2.53
C PHE A 30 -8.29 -10.87 -2.17
N SER A 31 -7.37 -11.01 -3.13
CA SER A 31 -6.09 -11.68 -2.92
C SER A 31 -4.97 -10.68 -2.74
N LEU A 32 -4.10 -10.92 -1.77
CA LEU A 32 -2.92 -10.13 -1.47
C LEU A 32 -1.68 -10.97 -1.70
N ALA A 33 -0.75 -10.46 -2.49
CA ALA A 33 0.53 -11.10 -2.74
C ALA A 33 1.61 -10.55 -1.81
N THR A 34 2.29 -11.44 -1.12
CA THR A 34 3.54 -11.14 -0.41
C THR A 34 4.67 -11.82 -1.14
N THR A 35 5.69 -11.04 -1.53
CA THR A 35 6.80 -11.54 -2.32
C THR A 35 8.09 -11.45 -1.52
N GLU A 36 8.80 -12.56 -1.46
CA GLU A 36 10.08 -12.69 -0.83
C GLU A 36 11.15 -12.92 -1.92
N ASN A 37 12.18 -12.10 -1.89
CA ASN A 37 13.32 -12.23 -2.81
C ASN A 37 14.56 -12.66 -2.02
N TYR A 38 15.20 -13.71 -2.47
CA TYR A 38 16.44 -14.18 -1.87
C TYR A 38 17.41 -14.71 -2.94
N THR A 39 18.68 -14.78 -2.56
CA THR A 39 19.71 -15.36 -3.41
C THR A 39 19.97 -16.79 -2.97
N SER A 40 19.86 -17.73 -3.90
CA SER A 40 20.15 -19.14 -3.64
C SER A 40 21.63 -19.37 -3.37
N LYS A 41 21.96 -20.55 -2.85
CA LYS A 41 23.35 -20.95 -2.62
C LYS A 41 24.19 -21.00 -3.91
N THR A 42 23.56 -21.12 -5.06
CA THR A 42 24.17 -21.11 -6.39
C THR A 42 24.33 -19.71 -6.98
N GLY A 43 23.93 -18.64 -6.26
CA GLY A 43 24.03 -17.25 -6.70
C GLY A 43 22.86 -16.77 -7.57
N GLU A 44 21.85 -17.60 -7.79
CA GLU A 44 20.64 -17.21 -8.52
C GLU A 44 19.67 -16.42 -7.63
N LYS A 45 19.09 -15.37 -8.19
CA LYS A 45 18.00 -14.62 -7.54
C LYS A 45 16.69 -15.38 -7.68
N VAL A 46 16.08 -15.71 -6.56
CA VAL A 46 14.81 -16.41 -6.49
C VAL A 46 13.74 -15.48 -5.90
N SER A 47 12.60 -15.44 -6.56
CA SER A 47 11.41 -14.72 -6.08
C SER A 47 10.31 -15.73 -5.76
N ASN A 48 9.81 -15.66 -4.55
CA ASN A 48 8.72 -16.50 -4.07
C ASN A 48 7.53 -15.63 -3.66
N THR A 49 6.37 -15.89 -4.25
CA THR A 49 5.15 -15.14 -3.96
C THR A 49 4.14 -16.03 -3.25
N GLU A 50 3.67 -15.58 -2.12
CA GLU A 50 2.59 -16.20 -1.36
C GLU A 50 1.31 -15.40 -1.55
N TRP A 51 0.22 -16.10 -1.86
CA TRP A 51 -1.10 -15.51 -2.08
C TRP A 51 -1.99 -15.72 -0.86
N HIS A 52 -2.51 -14.62 -0.33
CA HIS A 52 -3.38 -14.62 0.82
C HIS A 52 -4.80 -14.21 0.43
N ASN A 53 -5.78 -14.95 0.92
CA ASN A 53 -7.19 -14.60 0.75
C ASN A 53 -7.64 -13.70 1.89
N ILE A 54 -8.00 -12.49 1.57
CA ILE A 54 -8.40 -11.46 2.53
C ILE A 54 -9.90 -11.24 2.45
N VAL A 55 -10.53 -11.18 3.61
CA VAL A 55 -11.95 -10.85 3.75
C VAL A 55 -12.09 -9.63 4.65
N ALA A 56 -12.76 -8.61 4.14
CA ALA A 56 -13.07 -7.40 4.89
C ALA A 56 -14.58 -7.28 5.07
N TRP A 57 -15.01 -6.87 6.25
CA TRP A 57 -16.40 -6.77 6.63
C TRP A 57 -16.82 -5.34 6.94
N ARG A 58 -18.05 -4.99 6.60
CA ARG A 58 -18.69 -3.72 6.97
C ARG A 58 -17.91 -2.49 6.53
N GLY A 59 -17.51 -1.63 7.46
CA GLY A 59 -16.78 -0.41 7.16
C GLY A 59 -15.47 -0.62 6.40
N LEU A 60 -14.72 -1.68 6.71
CA LEU A 60 -13.52 -2.05 5.94
C LEU A 60 -13.85 -2.49 4.51
N ALA A 61 -14.95 -3.19 4.32
CA ALA A 61 -15.41 -3.57 2.99
C ALA A 61 -15.75 -2.34 2.13
N GLU A 62 -16.34 -1.33 2.71
CA GLU A 62 -16.61 -0.05 2.04
C GLU A 62 -15.33 0.68 1.64
N VAL A 63 -14.32 0.69 2.50
CA VAL A 63 -13.00 1.24 2.19
C VAL A 63 -12.34 0.49 1.04
N VAL A 64 -12.42 -0.83 1.04
CA VAL A 64 -11.91 -1.68 -0.04
C VAL A 64 -12.62 -1.37 -1.35
N GLU A 65 -13.93 -1.27 -1.34
CA GLU A 65 -14.73 -0.95 -2.52
C GLU A 65 -14.36 0.40 -3.15
N LYS A 66 -14.13 1.41 -2.32
CA LYS A 66 -13.85 2.77 -2.78
C LYS A 66 -12.41 3.01 -3.21
N TYR A 67 -11.44 2.41 -2.54
CA TYR A 67 -10.04 2.81 -2.65
C TYR A 67 -9.10 1.71 -3.12
N VAL A 68 -9.45 0.45 -2.95
CA VAL A 68 -8.56 -0.67 -3.28
C VAL A 68 -8.80 -1.15 -4.70
N LYS A 69 -7.72 -1.24 -5.46
CA LYS A 69 -7.70 -1.72 -6.84
C LYS A 69 -6.58 -2.73 -7.01
N LYS A 70 -6.60 -3.46 -8.12
CA LYS A 70 -5.47 -4.28 -8.56
C LYS A 70 -4.16 -3.49 -8.51
N GLY A 71 -3.14 -4.02 -7.88
CA GLY A 71 -1.84 -3.40 -7.73
C GLY A 71 -1.68 -2.48 -6.51
N SER A 72 -2.75 -2.17 -5.79
CA SER A 72 -2.67 -1.38 -4.56
C SER A 72 -1.80 -2.05 -3.52
N GLN A 73 -0.93 -1.29 -2.88
CA GLN A 73 -0.16 -1.76 -1.74
C GLN A 73 -0.92 -1.52 -0.44
N LEU A 74 -1.07 -2.56 0.35
CA LEU A 74 -1.84 -2.54 1.58
C LEU A 74 -1.05 -3.07 2.76
N TYR A 75 -1.30 -2.47 3.93
CA TYR A 75 -1.00 -3.00 5.24
C TYR A 75 -2.27 -3.59 5.84
N ILE A 76 -2.22 -4.84 6.27
CA ILE A 76 -3.37 -5.56 6.83
C ILE A 76 -2.97 -6.21 8.14
N GLU A 77 -3.80 -6.00 9.14
CA GLU A 77 -3.82 -6.80 10.37
C GLU A 77 -5.13 -7.57 10.44
N GLY A 78 -5.06 -8.81 10.84
CA GLY A 78 -6.25 -9.63 10.97
C GLY A 78 -6.00 -10.94 11.69
N ARG A 79 -6.92 -11.84 11.50
CA ARG A 79 -6.92 -13.17 12.12
C ARG A 79 -7.12 -14.24 11.07
N LEU A 80 -6.41 -15.36 11.23
CA LEU A 80 -6.64 -16.55 10.41
C LEU A 80 -7.99 -17.17 10.76
N ARG A 81 -8.72 -17.54 9.73
CA ARG A 81 -9.95 -18.27 9.82
C ARG A 81 -10.01 -19.37 8.78
N THR A 82 -10.26 -20.57 9.23
CA THR A 82 -10.45 -21.72 8.33
C THR A 82 -11.92 -22.08 8.26
N ASN A 83 -12.44 -22.05 7.04
CA ASN A 83 -13.80 -22.50 6.73
C ASN A 83 -13.74 -23.87 6.07
N SER A 84 -14.71 -24.73 6.36
CA SER A 84 -14.86 -25.99 5.70
C SER A 84 -16.15 -26.02 4.89
N TYR A 85 -16.11 -26.66 3.72
CA TYR A 85 -17.28 -26.93 2.90
C TYR A 85 -17.18 -28.34 2.29
N GLU A 86 -18.33 -28.96 2.01
CA GLU A 86 -18.40 -30.23 1.35
C GLU A 86 -18.76 -30.03 -0.13
N LYS A 87 -17.98 -30.65 -1.00
CA LYS A 87 -18.24 -30.73 -2.42
C LYS A 87 -17.95 -32.16 -2.88
N ASP A 88 -18.91 -32.81 -3.56
CA ASP A 88 -18.81 -34.19 -4.05
C ASP A 88 -18.41 -35.20 -2.97
N SER A 89 -19.00 -35.09 -1.77
CA SER A 89 -18.72 -35.91 -0.59
C SER A 89 -17.29 -35.78 -0.04
N VAL A 90 -16.53 -34.81 -0.52
CA VAL A 90 -15.18 -34.50 -0.05
C VAL A 90 -15.21 -33.19 0.73
N LYS A 91 -14.64 -33.20 1.94
CA LYS A 91 -14.54 -32.02 2.79
C LYS A 91 -13.34 -31.17 2.37
N HIS A 92 -13.61 -29.94 1.99
CA HIS A 92 -12.59 -28.94 1.62
C HIS A 92 -12.43 -27.89 2.70
N TYR A 93 -11.19 -27.44 2.88
CA TYR A 93 -10.84 -26.38 3.84
C TYR A 93 -10.31 -25.16 3.08
N THR A 94 -10.80 -24.00 3.43
CA THR A 94 -10.28 -22.73 2.91
C THR A 94 -9.82 -21.87 4.06
N THR A 95 -8.57 -21.44 4.01
CA THR A 95 -8.00 -20.51 4.99
C THR A 95 -8.09 -19.10 4.46
N GLU A 96 -8.73 -18.23 5.22
CA GLU A 96 -8.91 -16.83 4.93
C GLU A 96 -8.36 -15.97 6.07
N ILE A 97 -8.03 -14.74 5.76
CA ILE A 97 -7.63 -13.73 6.76
C ILE A 97 -8.76 -12.72 6.89
N ASN A 98 -9.39 -12.71 8.05
CA ASN A 98 -10.35 -11.67 8.37
C ASN A 98 -9.60 -10.41 8.78
N ALA A 99 -9.69 -9.36 7.96
CA ALA A 99 -9.05 -8.10 8.23
C ALA A 99 -9.74 -7.36 9.38
N ASP A 100 -8.98 -6.98 10.39
CA ASP A 100 -9.39 -6.09 11.48
C ASP A 100 -8.96 -4.64 11.21
N THR A 101 -7.80 -4.46 10.57
CA THR A 101 -7.23 -3.16 10.20
C THR A 101 -6.70 -3.22 8.77
N LEU A 102 -6.97 -2.18 8.01
CA LEU A 102 -6.50 -2.05 6.65
C LEU A 102 -6.03 -0.60 6.41
N GLN A 103 -4.83 -0.47 5.85
CA GLN A 103 -4.28 0.83 5.49
C GLN A 103 -3.65 0.79 4.10
N LEU A 104 -3.99 1.77 3.27
CA LEU A 104 -3.37 1.95 1.96
C LEU A 104 -2.00 2.58 2.12
N LEU A 105 -0.98 1.99 1.50
CA LEU A 105 0.41 2.42 1.57
C LEU A 105 0.92 3.06 0.28
N GLY A 106 0.16 3.08 -0.79
CA GLY A 106 0.57 3.65 -2.06
C GLY A 106 0.47 5.18 -2.12
N LYS A 107 1.07 5.79 -3.13
CA LYS A 107 0.80 7.18 -3.48
C LYS A 107 -0.69 7.32 -3.80
N ARG A 108 -1.33 8.35 -3.27
CA ARG A 108 -2.65 8.75 -3.73
C ARG A 108 -2.55 9.02 -5.24
N GLU A 109 -3.28 8.26 -6.05
CA GLU A 109 -3.56 8.66 -7.42
C GLU A 109 -4.40 9.94 -7.35
N GLY A 110 -3.80 11.07 -7.63
CA GLY A 110 -4.41 12.40 -7.53
C GLY A 110 -3.47 13.47 -6.99
N GLN A 111 -2.27 13.13 -6.54
CA GLN A 111 -1.24 14.10 -6.11
C GLN A 111 0.04 14.05 -6.95
N ALA A 112 0.03 13.39 -8.08
CA ALA A 112 1.10 13.45 -9.05
C ALA A 112 0.62 14.26 -10.24
N GLU A 113 0.52 15.57 -10.08
CA GLU A 113 0.71 16.58 -11.10
C GLU A 113 0.51 17.96 -10.47
N MET A 114 1.39 18.33 -9.55
CA MET A 114 1.85 19.68 -9.58
C MET A 114 2.90 19.71 -10.70
N THR A 115 2.45 19.94 -11.90
CA THR A 115 3.26 20.40 -13.01
C THR A 115 4.09 21.57 -12.49
N ASN A 116 5.40 21.37 -12.42
CA ASN A 116 6.33 22.46 -12.59
C ASN A 116 6.01 23.10 -13.94
N GLN A 117 5.13 24.07 -13.93
CA GLN A 117 5.14 25.05 -14.98
C GLN A 117 6.44 25.83 -14.78
N PRO A 118 7.32 25.84 -15.79
CA PRO A 118 8.42 26.79 -15.76
C PRO A 118 7.77 28.17 -15.78
N MET A 119 7.90 28.91 -14.70
CA MET A 119 7.70 30.34 -14.72
C MET A 119 8.61 30.87 -15.83
N GLN A 120 8.03 31.35 -16.91
CA GLN A 120 8.70 32.23 -17.82
C GLN A 120 9.12 33.44 -17.01
N ALA A 121 10.42 33.53 -16.80
CA ALA A 121 11.03 34.74 -16.35
C ALA A 121 10.85 35.78 -17.47
N GLU A 122 9.88 36.64 -17.30
CA GLU A 122 9.88 37.91 -18.02
C GLU A 122 11.09 38.69 -17.54
N ALA A 123 11.92 39.04 -18.49
CA ALA A 123 13.04 39.93 -18.35
C ALA A 123 12.58 41.26 -17.74
N VAL A 124 13.02 41.55 -16.56
CA VAL A 124 13.06 42.93 -16.07
C VAL A 124 14.51 43.39 -16.09
N GLN A 125 14.69 44.39 -16.90
CA GLN A 125 15.90 45.12 -17.19
C GLN A 125 16.59 45.58 -15.92
N SER A 126 17.91 45.45 -16.00
CA SER A 126 18.97 46.22 -15.37
C SER A 126 18.56 47.44 -14.54
N VAL A 127 18.90 47.45 -13.27
CA VAL A 127 19.31 48.65 -12.57
C VAL A 127 20.47 48.32 -11.61
N ASN A 128 21.62 48.83 -11.99
CA ASN A 128 22.77 49.28 -11.20
C ASN A 128 23.18 48.50 -9.95
N GLU A 129 24.34 47.89 -10.08
CA GLU A 129 25.24 47.63 -8.97
C GLU A 129 25.57 48.90 -8.21
N PRO A 130 25.70 48.85 -6.90
CA PRO A 130 26.76 49.54 -6.23
C PRO A 130 27.83 48.56 -5.75
N ASP A 131 29.01 48.83 -6.29
CA ASP A 131 30.30 48.41 -5.82
C ASP A 131 30.47 48.66 -4.31
N PHE A 132 30.71 47.61 -3.56
CA PHE A 132 31.33 47.66 -2.25
C PHE A 132 32.46 46.66 -2.18
N SER A 133 33.59 47.09 -2.75
CA SER A 133 34.89 46.64 -2.33
C SER A 133 35.16 47.20 -0.95
N GLN A 134 35.27 46.30 0.04
CA GLN A 134 36.38 46.35 1.00
C GLN A 134 36.37 45.10 1.91
N PRO A 135 37.55 44.58 2.17
CA PRO A 135 37.72 43.45 3.07
C PRO A 135 37.91 43.99 4.49
N GLU A 136 37.18 43.46 5.42
CA GLU A 136 37.63 43.47 6.80
C GLU A 136 37.74 42.02 7.30
N GLU A 137 39.02 41.74 7.56
CA GLU A 137 39.40 40.68 8.45
C GLU A 137 38.67 40.88 9.77
N ASP A 138 37.97 39.89 10.23
CA ASP A 138 37.74 39.79 11.64
C ASP A 138 37.83 38.36 12.13
N ASP A 139 38.83 38.19 12.95
CA ASP A 139 39.13 37.10 13.82
C ASP A 139 37.88 36.47 14.43
N LEU A 140 37.69 35.24 14.14
CA LEU A 140 36.83 34.39 14.95
C LEU A 140 37.70 33.60 15.93
N PRO A 141 37.55 33.82 17.22
CA PRO A 141 38.22 33.03 18.23
C PRO A 141 37.43 31.75 18.48
N PHE A 142 37.92 30.71 17.93
CA PHE A 142 37.83 29.34 18.44
C PHE A 142 38.92 28.50 17.83
#